data_ccdc1ec97b22fa03fd465116873def60
#
_entry.id   ccdc1ec97b22fa03fd465116873def60
#
_cell.length_a   1.000
_cell.length_b   1.000
_cell.length_c   1.000
_cell.angle_alpha   90.00
_cell.angle_beta   90.00
_cell.angle_gamma   90.00
#
_symmetry.space_group_name_H-M   'P 1'
#
loop_
_entity.id
_entity.type
_entity.pdbx_description
1 polymer ?
#
loop_
_entity_poly.entity_id
_entity_poly.type
_entity_poly.pdbx_seq_one_letter_code
_entity_poly.pdbx_strand_id
1 'polypeptide(L)'
;NILNPFSPLVKAKVEEIQKLNLPIDIIATSHGAIWRENPLQIVEKYYEWSQAYQEDQITVVYDTMWDGTKKLAHKIADEIAKQSPDTRVKIFNISKTNKNDIMTEVFKSKAIAVGSPTVGNSVISSVAGWLDFLRELKFKNKKAAVFGTYGWSGESTKVLREELTKYGFSV
;
A
#
# COMPACT_ATOMS: atom_id res chain seq x y z
N ASN A 1 0.05 -8.04 5.32
CA ASN A 1 0.45 -6.66 5.59
C ASN A 1 0.43 -6.27 7.08
N ILE A 2 -0.47 -6.83 7.91
CA ILE A 2 -0.53 -6.57 9.38
C ILE A 2 0.83 -6.80 10.06
N LEU A 3 1.60 -7.78 9.64
CA LEU A 3 2.93 -8.09 10.18
C LEU A 3 4.05 -7.20 9.61
N ASN A 4 3.74 -6.31 8.67
CA ASN A 4 4.76 -5.49 8.02
C ASN A 4 5.61 -4.64 9.00
N PRO A 5 5.06 -4.05 10.09
CA PRO A 5 5.86 -3.37 11.09
C PRO A 5 6.86 -4.28 11.82
N PHE A 6 6.62 -5.59 11.82
CA PHE A 6 7.43 -6.62 12.46
C PHE A 6 8.29 -7.42 11.47
N SER A 7 8.41 -6.97 10.24
CA SER A 7 9.17 -7.66 9.17
C SER A 7 10.55 -8.18 9.59
N PRO A 8 11.39 -7.44 10.35
CA PRO A 8 12.67 -7.96 10.80
C PRO A 8 12.55 -9.20 11.74
N LEU A 9 11.53 -9.21 12.60
CA LEU A 9 11.26 -10.35 13.49
C LEU A 9 10.71 -11.55 12.69
N VAL A 10 9.81 -11.30 11.76
CA VAL A 10 9.29 -12.35 10.86
C VAL A 10 10.44 -12.99 10.09
N LYS A 11 11.31 -12.19 9.49
CA LYS A 11 12.49 -12.68 8.76
C LYS A 11 13.38 -13.55 9.66
N ALA A 12 13.75 -13.06 10.84
CA ALA A 12 14.61 -13.79 11.77
C ALA A 12 13.97 -15.13 12.19
N LYS A 13 12.68 -15.16 12.45
CA LYS A 13 11.99 -16.40 12.83
C LYS A 13 11.85 -17.39 11.68
N VAL A 14 11.64 -16.93 10.46
CA VAL A 14 11.65 -17.82 9.28
C VAL A 14 13.04 -18.43 9.09
N GLU A 15 14.11 -17.64 9.17
CA GLU A 15 15.48 -18.13 9.07
C GLU A 15 15.85 -19.13 10.18
N GLU A 16 15.35 -18.93 11.40
CA GLU A 16 15.51 -19.85 12.52
C GLU A 16 14.83 -21.21 12.23
N ILE A 17 13.58 -21.17 11.78
CA ILE A 17 12.83 -22.39 11.42
C ILE A 17 13.50 -23.15 10.27
N GLN A 18 13.96 -22.45 9.24
CA GLN A 18 14.66 -23.06 8.12
C GLN A 18 15.94 -23.79 8.52
N LYS A 19 16.71 -23.22 9.49
CA LYS A 19 17.93 -23.84 10.02
C LYS A 19 17.68 -25.15 10.80
N LEU A 20 16.50 -25.32 11.35
CA LEU A 20 16.14 -26.55 12.05
C LEU A 20 15.94 -27.75 11.11
N ASN A 21 15.80 -27.52 9.81
CA ASN A 21 15.63 -28.52 8.77
C ASN A 21 14.57 -29.60 9.13
N LEU A 22 13.44 -29.15 9.71
CA LEU A 22 12.38 -30.05 10.16
C LEU A 22 11.61 -30.62 8.97
N PRO A 23 11.26 -31.91 8.99
CA PRO A 23 10.30 -32.47 8.04
C PRO A 23 8.91 -31.92 8.37
N ILE A 24 8.40 -31.03 7.53
CA ILE A 24 7.09 -30.37 7.73
C ILE A 24 6.11 -30.88 6.66
N ASP A 25 5.15 -31.70 7.09
CA ASP A 25 4.09 -32.24 6.22
C ASP A 25 2.88 -31.32 6.13
N ILE A 26 2.59 -30.57 7.18
CA ILE A 26 1.40 -29.70 7.26
C ILE A 26 1.73 -28.45 8.06
N ILE A 27 1.27 -27.29 7.58
CA ILE A 27 1.25 -26.05 8.35
C ILE A 27 -0.19 -25.64 8.58
N ALA A 28 -0.64 -25.74 9.84
CA ALA A 28 -1.95 -25.29 10.30
C ALA A 28 -1.78 -23.93 10.99
N THR A 29 -2.24 -22.86 10.36
CA THR A 29 -2.17 -21.50 10.89
C THR A 29 -3.35 -21.23 11.84
N SER A 30 -3.14 -20.35 12.82
CA SER A 30 -4.23 -19.89 13.71
C SER A 30 -5.30 -19.08 12.94
N HIS A 31 -4.90 -18.44 11.85
CA HIS A 31 -5.77 -17.67 10.94
C HIS A 31 -5.37 -17.95 9.49
N GLY A 32 -6.32 -18.37 8.66
CA GLY A 32 -6.11 -18.63 7.24
C GLY A 32 -6.18 -20.09 6.84
N ALA A 33 -5.59 -20.40 5.69
CA ALA A 33 -5.63 -21.74 5.10
C ALA A 33 -4.67 -22.72 5.79
N ILE A 34 -5.04 -24.00 5.80
CA ILE A 34 -4.15 -25.10 6.17
C ILE A 34 -3.39 -25.53 4.91
N TRP A 35 -2.06 -25.53 4.99
CA TRP A 35 -1.16 -25.87 3.89
C TRP A 35 -0.76 -27.35 3.98
N ARG A 36 -1.25 -28.18 3.03
CA ARG A 36 -1.05 -29.64 3.02
C ARG A 36 -0.18 -30.11 1.87
N GLU A 37 -0.34 -29.47 0.70
CA GLU A 37 0.33 -29.86 -0.56
C GLU A 37 1.62 -29.05 -0.71
N ASN A 38 2.55 -28.85 -0.33
CA ASN A 38 3.71 -27.94 -0.34
C ASN A 38 3.61 -26.90 0.78
N PRO A 39 3.65 -27.37 2.04
CA PRO A 39 3.49 -26.48 3.19
C PRO A 39 4.57 -25.39 3.28
N LEU A 40 5.77 -25.66 2.78
CA LEU A 40 6.88 -24.70 2.84
C LEU A 40 6.66 -23.46 1.95
N GLN A 41 5.77 -23.53 0.96
CA GLN A 41 5.47 -22.36 0.10
C GLN A 41 5.04 -21.12 0.88
N ILE A 42 4.29 -21.29 1.99
CA ILE A 42 3.87 -20.15 2.80
C ILE A 42 5.03 -19.58 3.61
N VAL A 43 5.97 -20.40 4.05
CA VAL A 43 7.18 -19.96 4.76
C VAL A 43 8.05 -19.11 3.83
N GLU A 44 8.23 -19.55 2.59
CA GLU A 44 8.95 -18.81 1.54
C GLU A 44 8.27 -17.46 1.27
N LYS A 45 6.94 -17.43 1.17
CA LYS A 45 6.17 -16.19 0.98
C LYS A 45 6.30 -15.24 2.17
N TYR A 46 6.28 -15.73 3.41
CA TYR A 46 6.53 -14.88 4.58
C TYR A 46 7.95 -14.29 4.57
N TYR A 47 8.93 -15.07 4.15
CA TYR A 47 10.30 -14.58 3.99
C TYR A 47 10.38 -13.47 2.95
N GLU A 48 9.81 -13.69 1.76
CA GLU A 48 9.75 -12.72 0.66
C GLU A 48 9.05 -11.43 1.13
N TRP A 49 7.86 -11.54 1.72
CA TRP A 49 7.08 -10.39 2.21
C TRP A 49 7.75 -9.61 3.33
N SER A 50 8.65 -10.23 4.09
CA SER A 50 9.40 -9.56 5.15
C SER A 50 10.54 -8.66 4.65
N GLN A 51 10.84 -8.67 3.36
CA GLN A 51 11.98 -7.97 2.76
C GLN A 51 11.58 -6.71 1.96
N ALA A 52 10.67 -5.90 2.49
CA ALA A 52 10.14 -4.70 1.82
C ALA A 52 9.56 -5.03 0.43
N TYR A 53 8.72 -6.06 0.41
CA TYR A 53 8.10 -6.62 -0.80
C TYR A 53 7.46 -5.58 -1.70
N GLN A 54 7.67 -5.73 -3.00
CA GLN A 54 7.01 -4.95 -4.03
C GLN A 54 6.98 -5.70 -5.37
N GLU A 55 5.89 -5.53 -6.08
CA GLU A 55 5.69 -5.97 -7.45
C GLU A 55 5.81 -4.77 -8.40
N ASP A 56 5.91 -5.01 -9.69
CA ASP A 56 5.80 -3.94 -10.69
C ASP A 56 4.36 -3.44 -10.79
N GLN A 57 3.94 -2.75 -9.73
CA GLN A 57 2.60 -2.22 -9.56
C GLN A 57 2.65 -0.79 -9.01
N ILE A 58 1.72 0.03 -9.49
CA ILE A 58 1.43 1.36 -8.96
C ILE A 58 -0.03 1.41 -8.54
N THR A 59 -0.28 1.87 -7.32
CA THR A 59 -1.65 2.04 -6.82
C THR A 59 -1.99 3.52 -6.69
N VAL A 60 -3.04 3.94 -7.40
CA VAL A 60 -3.62 5.29 -7.31
C VAL A 60 -4.77 5.24 -6.30
N VAL A 61 -4.66 6.03 -5.25
CA VAL A 61 -5.64 6.09 -4.16
C VAL A 61 -6.16 7.52 -4.03
N TYR A 62 -7.46 7.70 -4.02
CA TYR A 62 -8.03 9.04 -3.97
C TYR A 62 -9.39 9.05 -3.26
N ASP A 63 -9.79 10.26 -2.87
CA ASP A 63 -11.19 10.57 -2.68
C ASP A 63 -11.55 11.89 -3.35
N THR A 64 -12.84 12.20 -3.47
CA THR A 64 -13.32 13.34 -4.24
C THR A 64 -14.61 13.89 -3.67
N MET A 65 -14.81 15.19 -3.78
CA MET A 65 -16.05 15.86 -3.40
C MET A 65 -16.94 16.12 -4.65
N TRP A 66 -16.35 16.69 -5.70
CA TRP A 66 -17.07 17.13 -6.92
C TRP A 66 -16.46 16.51 -8.20
N ASP A 67 -15.99 15.28 -8.11
CA ASP A 67 -15.37 14.50 -9.19
C ASP A 67 -14.07 15.10 -9.80
N GLY A 68 -13.59 16.26 -9.35
CA GLY A 68 -12.35 16.84 -9.86
C GLY A 68 -11.14 15.95 -9.59
N THR A 69 -10.93 15.54 -8.34
CA THR A 69 -9.84 14.64 -7.96
C THR A 69 -9.98 13.27 -8.61
N LYS A 70 -11.21 12.76 -8.79
CA LYS A 70 -11.47 11.52 -9.52
C LYS A 70 -11.00 11.60 -10.97
N LYS A 71 -11.32 12.69 -11.68
CA LYS A 71 -10.86 12.87 -13.07
C LYS A 71 -9.34 12.87 -13.18
N LEU A 72 -8.65 13.54 -12.24
CA LEU A 72 -7.19 13.51 -12.17
C LEU A 72 -6.65 12.10 -11.88
N ALA A 73 -7.25 11.38 -10.92
CA ALA A 73 -6.84 10.03 -10.57
C ALA A 73 -6.90 9.08 -11.77
N HIS A 74 -8.01 9.11 -12.52
CA HIS A 74 -8.16 8.30 -13.73
C HIS A 74 -7.16 8.71 -14.82
N LYS A 75 -6.97 10.02 -15.04
CA LYS A 75 -5.99 10.50 -16.03
C LYS A 75 -4.56 10.08 -15.67
N ILE A 76 -4.19 10.15 -14.39
CA ILE A 76 -2.88 9.66 -13.91
C ILE A 76 -2.74 8.17 -14.16
N ALA A 77 -3.76 7.37 -13.82
CA ALA A 77 -3.74 5.92 -14.04
C ALA A 77 -3.59 5.57 -15.53
N ASP A 78 -4.35 6.26 -16.40
CA ASP A 78 -4.30 6.07 -17.85
C ASP A 78 -2.92 6.41 -18.43
N GLU A 79 -2.33 7.54 -17.98
CA GLU A 79 -1.00 7.94 -18.43
C GLU A 79 0.11 6.99 -17.93
N ILE A 80 0.01 6.49 -16.70
CA ILE A 80 0.95 5.46 -16.21
C ILE A 80 0.84 4.20 -17.06
N ALA A 81 -0.36 3.70 -17.32
CA ALA A 81 -0.57 2.52 -18.15
C ALA A 81 -0.06 2.70 -19.59
N LYS A 82 -0.19 3.91 -20.13
CA LYS A 82 0.32 4.25 -21.47
C LYS A 82 1.84 4.32 -21.54
N GLN A 83 2.48 4.94 -20.52
CA GLN A 83 3.93 5.14 -20.48
C GLN A 83 4.69 3.89 -20.00
N SER A 84 4.05 3.01 -19.27
CA SER A 84 4.61 1.78 -18.71
C SER A 84 3.61 0.63 -18.84
N PRO A 85 3.43 0.07 -20.06
CA PRO A 85 2.40 -0.93 -20.33
C PRO A 85 2.53 -2.22 -19.49
N ASP A 86 3.74 -2.57 -19.08
CA ASP A 86 4.01 -3.75 -18.26
C ASP A 86 3.73 -3.53 -16.77
N THR A 87 3.64 -2.27 -16.33
CA THR A 87 3.37 -1.93 -14.93
C THR A 87 1.87 -2.07 -14.64
N ARG A 88 1.51 -2.88 -13.65
CA ARG A 88 0.12 -3.03 -13.20
C ARG A 88 -0.36 -1.76 -12.51
N VAL A 89 -1.44 -1.18 -12.99
CA VAL A 89 -2.07 0.00 -12.37
C VAL A 89 -3.35 -0.40 -11.66
N LYS A 90 -3.48 -0.04 -10.39
CA LYS A 90 -4.69 -0.17 -9.58
C LYS A 90 -5.19 1.20 -9.19
N ILE A 91 -6.51 1.40 -9.19
CA ILE A 91 -7.12 2.67 -8.81
C ILE A 91 -8.26 2.44 -7.81
N PHE A 92 -8.27 3.20 -6.72
CA PHE A 92 -9.24 3.05 -5.65
C PHE A 92 -9.77 4.39 -5.17
N ASN A 93 -11.09 4.45 -5.02
CA ASN A 93 -11.76 5.51 -4.25
C ASN A 93 -11.91 5.04 -2.80
N ILE A 94 -11.36 5.80 -1.86
CA ILE A 94 -11.31 5.45 -0.44
C ILE A 94 -12.71 5.27 0.17
N SER A 95 -13.66 6.16 -0.17
CA SER A 95 -15.02 6.08 0.35
C SER A 95 -15.85 4.93 -0.25
N LYS A 96 -15.37 4.27 -1.30
CA LYS A 96 -16.10 3.20 -2.01
C LYS A 96 -15.45 1.83 -1.92
N THR A 97 -14.29 1.74 -1.28
CA THR A 97 -13.50 0.51 -1.23
C THR A 97 -13.09 0.22 0.21
N ASN A 98 -13.10 -1.06 0.59
CA ASN A 98 -12.61 -1.46 1.90
C ASN A 98 -11.14 -1.06 2.05
N LYS A 99 -10.82 -0.38 3.15
CA LYS A 99 -9.46 0.10 3.42
C LYS A 99 -8.41 -1.02 3.46
N ASN A 100 -8.76 -2.22 3.90
CA ASN A 100 -7.84 -3.36 3.95
C ASN A 100 -7.47 -3.86 2.54
N ASP A 101 -8.41 -3.81 1.59
CA ASP A 101 -8.14 -4.16 0.20
C ASP A 101 -7.18 -3.17 -0.44
N ILE A 102 -7.40 -1.86 -0.20
CA ILE A 102 -6.48 -0.80 -0.65
C ILE A 102 -5.07 -1.05 -0.07
N MET A 103 -4.96 -1.33 1.25
CA MET A 103 -3.67 -1.55 1.90
C MET A 103 -2.96 -2.81 1.39
N THR A 104 -3.69 -3.84 0.99
CA THR A 104 -3.12 -5.03 0.36
C THR A 104 -2.47 -4.68 -0.98
N GLU A 105 -3.11 -3.85 -1.78
CA GLU A 105 -2.54 -3.40 -3.05
C GLU A 105 -1.38 -2.40 -2.84
N VAL A 106 -1.46 -1.51 -1.84
CA VAL A 106 -0.32 -0.66 -1.45
C VAL A 106 0.88 -1.49 -1.01
N PHE A 107 0.67 -2.56 -0.24
CA PHE A 107 1.73 -3.48 0.17
C PHE A 107 2.48 -4.07 -1.04
N LYS A 108 1.76 -4.48 -2.07
CA LYS A 108 2.36 -5.02 -3.31
C LYS A 108 3.06 -3.96 -4.16
N SER A 109 2.63 -2.71 -4.11
CA SER A 109 3.06 -1.66 -5.03
C SER A 109 4.48 -1.16 -4.77
N LYS A 110 5.25 -0.90 -5.84
CA LYS A 110 6.53 -0.17 -5.81
C LYS A 110 6.33 1.33 -5.57
N ALA A 111 5.18 1.85 -5.98
CA ALA A 111 4.82 3.26 -5.82
C ALA A 111 3.32 3.45 -5.62
N ILE A 112 2.95 4.57 -4.98
CA ILE A 112 1.56 5.00 -4.84
C ILE A 112 1.38 6.42 -5.35
N ALA A 113 0.18 6.75 -5.83
CA ALA A 113 -0.23 8.13 -6.07
C ALA A 113 -1.46 8.43 -5.20
N VAL A 114 -1.38 9.45 -4.35
CA VAL A 114 -2.44 9.76 -3.39
C VAL A 114 -3.07 11.11 -3.69
N GLY A 115 -4.39 11.12 -3.82
CA GLY A 115 -5.16 12.30 -4.20
C GLY A 115 -6.26 12.70 -3.22
N SER A 116 -6.37 14.01 -2.97
CA SER A 116 -7.43 14.60 -2.15
C SER A 116 -7.85 15.98 -2.67
N PRO A 117 -9.15 16.33 -2.62
CA PRO A 117 -9.53 17.73 -2.67
C PRO A 117 -9.03 18.46 -1.42
N THR A 118 -8.81 19.77 -1.52
CA THR A 118 -8.56 20.62 -0.35
C THR A 118 -9.89 20.94 0.35
N VAL A 119 -9.98 20.58 1.62
CA VAL A 119 -11.13 20.83 2.48
C VAL A 119 -10.62 21.35 3.84
N GLY A 120 -11.07 22.52 4.26
CA GLY A 120 -10.65 23.10 5.54
C GLY A 120 -9.14 23.27 5.66
N ASN A 121 -8.46 23.73 4.60
CA ASN A 121 -7.01 23.88 4.51
C ASN A 121 -6.22 22.55 4.70
N SER A 122 -6.86 21.42 4.48
CA SER A 122 -6.28 20.07 4.66
C SER A 122 -6.81 19.11 3.60
N VAL A 123 -6.63 17.83 3.83
CA VAL A 123 -7.22 16.75 3.03
C VAL A 123 -8.66 16.47 3.50
N ILE A 124 -9.47 15.86 2.63
CA ILE A 124 -10.81 15.37 3.03
C ILE A 124 -10.70 14.29 4.11
N SER A 125 -11.67 14.21 5.01
CA SER A 125 -11.65 13.36 6.21
C SER A 125 -11.43 11.87 5.93
N SER A 126 -11.98 11.35 4.85
CA SER A 126 -11.76 9.95 4.42
C SER A 126 -10.28 9.66 4.10
N VAL A 127 -9.60 10.61 3.44
CA VAL A 127 -8.17 10.53 3.14
C VAL A 127 -7.35 10.65 4.42
N ALA A 128 -7.72 11.56 5.34
CA ALA A 128 -7.04 11.70 6.64
C ALA A 128 -7.08 10.38 7.44
N GLY A 129 -8.26 9.77 7.56
CA GLY A 129 -8.41 8.49 8.26
C GLY A 129 -7.67 7.32 7.58
N TRP A 130 -7.59 7.34 6.24
CA TRP A 130 -6.81 6.37 5.49
C TRP A 130 -5.30 6.55 5.69
N LEU A 131 -4.80 7.79 5.72
CA LEU A 131 -3.40 8.11 6.02
C LEU A 131 -2.99 7.64 7.43
N ASP A 132 -3.88 7.83 8.42
CA ASP A 132 -3.63 7.35 9.77
C ASP A 132 -3.44 5.83 9.82
N PHE A 133 -4.29 5.09 9.10
CA PHE A 133 -4.13 3.64 8.95
C PHE A 133 -2.86 3.24 8.17
N LEU A 134 -2.52 3.99 7.13
CA LEU A 134 -1.28 3.76 6.35
C LEU A 134 -0.02 3.89 7.22
N ARG A 135 0.00 4.89 8.11
CA ARG A 135 1.09 5.14 9.06
C ARG A 135 1.41 3.91 9.92
N GLU A 136 0.38 3.21 10.40
CA GLU A 136 0.52 2.06 11.29
C GLU A 136 1.23 0.87 10.61
N LEU A 137 1.14 0.76 9.29
CA LEU A 137 1.69 -0.36 8.54
C LEU A 137 3.18 -0.23 8.21
N LYS A 138 3.79 0.95 8.42
CA LYS A 138 5.23 1.22 8.31
C LYS A 138 5.87 0.66 7.04
N PHE A 139 5.26 0.90 5.88
CA PHE A 139 5.81 0.49 4.59
C PHE A 139 7.17 1.13 4.35
N LYS A 140 8.09 0.39 3.71
CA LYS A 140 9.45 0.83 3.41
C LYS A 140 9.76 0.73 1.92
N ASN A 141 10.73 1.53 1.47
CA ASN A 141 11.27 1.51 0.11
C ASN A 141 10.23 1.76 -0.98
N LYS A 142 9.17 2.51 -0.67
CA LYS A 142 8.11 2.84 -1.65
C LYS A 142 8.20 4.30 -2.05
N LYS A 143 7.93 4.56 -3.33
CA LYS A 143 7.80 5.92 -3.86
C LYS A 143 6.36 6.40 -3.71
N ALA A 144 6.18 7.72 -3.62
CA ALA A 144 4.86 8.31 -3.65
C ALA A 144 4.79 9.55 -4.51
N ALA A 145 3.64 9.78 -5.13
CA ALA A 145 3.26 11.03 -5.76
C ALA A 145 1.99 11.56 -5.11
N VAL A 146 1.78 12.85 -5.12
CA VAL A 146 0.59 13.48 -4.56
C VAL A 146 -0.09 14.36 -5.60
N PHE A 147 -1.42 14.39 -5.55
CA PHE A 147 -2.23 15.24 -6.41
C PHE A 147 -3.47 15.72 -5.69
N GLY A 148 -4.11 16.76 -6.21
CA GLY A 148 -5.31 17.27 -5.56
C GLY A 148 -6.03 18.31 -6.40
N THR A 149 -7.20 18.71 -5.92
CA THR A 149 -8.01 19.79 -6.47
C THR A 149 -8.39 20.79 -5.39
N TYR A 150 -8.66 22.02 -5.77
CA TYR A 150 -9.02 23.08 -4.84
C TYR A 150 -9.89 24.15 -5.54
N GLY A 151 -10.58 24.95 -4.74
CA GLY A 151 -11.33 26.11 -5.21
C GLY A 151 -10.48 27.38 -5.24
N TRP A 152 -9.75 27.65 -4.15
CA TRP A 152 -8.94 28.89 -4.01
C TRP A 152 -7.58 28.68 -3.36
N SER A 153 -7.36 27.57 -2.68
CA SER A 153 -6.07 27.24 -2.05
C SER A 153 -5.82 25.73 -2.11
N GLY A 154 -4.56 25.30 -2.20
CA GLY A 154 -4.19 23.94 -2.57
C GLY A 154 -3.40 23.17 -1.51
N GLU A 155 -3.75 23.30 -0.24
CA GLU A 155 -3.00 22.74 0.89
C GLU A 155 -2.96 21.21 0.92
N SER A 156 -3.97 20.54 0.35
CA SER A 156 -4.05 19.08 0.39
C SER A 156 -2.79 18.37 -0.12
N THR A 157 -2.19 18.87 -1.18
CA THR A 157 -0.96 18.28 -1.74
C THR A 157 0.25 18.49 -0.84
N LYS A 158 0.34 19.62 -0.14
CA LYS A 158 1.37 19.89 0.86
C LYS A 158 1.22 18.94 2.05
N VAL A 159 0.01 18.84 2.60
CA VAL A 159 -0.31 17.93 3.71
C VAL A 159 0.01 16.47 3.34
N LEU A 160 -0.44 16.01 2.17
CA LEU A 160 -0.13 14.66 1.67
C LEU A 160 1.37 14.39 1.57
N ARG A 161 2.12 15.35 1.00
CA ARG A 161 3.58 15.23 0.88
C ARG A 161 4.26 15.11 2.24
N GLU A 162 3.91 15.98 3.17
CA GLU A 162 4.49 16.00 4.51
C GLU A 162 4.21 14.69 5.25
N GLU A 163 2.97 14.22 5.23
CA GLU A 163 2.57 12.98 5.93
C GLU A 163 3.23 11.74 5.29
N LEU A 164 3.19 11.60 3.97
CA LEU A 164 3.82 10.45 3.29
C LEU A 164 5.35 10.43 3.50
N THR A 165 5.99 11.59 3.53
CA THR A 165 7.43 11.69 3.84
C THR A 165 7.71 11.23 5.27
N LYS A 166 6.91 11.65 6.27
CA LYS A 166 7.02 11.18 7.67
C LYS A 166 6.82 9.66 7.78
N TYR A 167 5.98 9.08 6.92
CA TYR A 167 5.72 7.62 6.91
C TYR A 167 6.80 6.82 6.18
N GLY A 168 7.83 7.47 5.64
CA GLY A 168 8.99 6.83 5.02
C GLY A 168 8.85 6.60 3.52
N PHE A 169 7.90 7.25 2.85
CA PHE A 169 7.81 7.25 1.39
C PHE A 169 8.78 8.29 0.80
N SER A 170 9.35 7.96 -0.36
CA SER A 170 10.08 8.91 -1.22
C SER A 170 9.07 9.64 -2.11
N VAL A 171 8.72 10.90 -1.77
CA VAL A 171 7.66 11.69 -2.43
C VAL A 171 8.23 12.67 -3.45
#